data_8ded0f7c3b52759e222b8b68eecd2e4b
#
_entry.id   8ded0f7c3b52759e222b8b68eecd2e4b
#
_cell.length_a   1.000
_cell.length_b   1.000
_cell.length_c   1.000
_cell.angle_alpha   90.00
_cell.angle_beta   90.00
_cell.angle_gamma   90.00
#
_symmetry.space_group_name_H-M   'P 1'
#
loop_
_entity.id
_entity.type
_entity.pdbx_description
1 polymer ?
#
loop_
_entity_poly.entity_id
_entity_poly.type
_entity_poly.pdbx_seq_one_letter_code
_entity_poly.pdbx_strand_id
1 'polypeptide(L)'
;MSLSDPAGLFLALALASAACGALAQPRRVTNVYKVGPFYQDTSRKFGLADGRDAAAKAGASLDVTAATVSLPVGAKPPIGSRINCAAADGAGHIWVGTDAGIAVYGAGAWHVIDGATGLPVLDVRQFAFGADGSVWAATPEGAERLLGGKWRYYASRRWLCDDDVKAISLAPPAQPGAPCDAWVQTAGGVAQIAFRKSTMAEKAAYYETTVARHNRRGYVADGRLTRPGDVTSFRFDATDNDGLWTSLYVAAASFRYATTRSPEARALARKSAEAMFFLHDITGIPGFMARAVKRNDEDIDGRDPNDPNWGYVNPKHPDYHWKDDTSSDEVDGHYMAFYIYHELVATAAEKKRIAGYIRATTNYLMDNDWYLIGPSGKHTTWGVWNPKDINDNPRWIEEHGLNSLELLCYLKVASHICGDQRFKDAYQEMARKHHYALNTVDQKCVYPLSNNHSDDELAWCAYYPLLMLERDPALRRIYLMSLERTQRILQPEGSPFYNFMYAAVTDQPCGVEDGVEWLRNCPLDLIEWGTKSSHRADVTVLPAGDRFERAEATRVLPNNERRATRWNSNPYVLDEGGNGAAETEGTFWLLPYWLGRYHGVISDAGK
;
A
#
# COMPACT_ATOMS: atom_id res chain seq x y z
N MET A 1 35.67 33.64 45.38
CA MET A 1 35.02 34.25 44.20
C MET A 1 33.55 34.33 44.51
N SER A 2 33.00 35.52 44.66
CA SER A 2 31.63 35.80 45.11
C SER A 2 30.64 35.56 43.96
N LEU A 3 29.63 34.77 44.21
CA LEU A 3 28.45 34.55 43.36
C LEU A 3 27.50 35.76 43.43
N SER A 4 27.78 36.82 42.67
CA SER A 4 26.89 37.97 42.56
C SER A 4 27.01 38.65 41.17
N ASP A 5 26.81 37.85 40.12
CA ASP A 5 26.61 38.39 38.78
C ASP A 5 25.32 37.84 38.16
N PRO A 6 24.22 38.64 38.12
CA PRO A 6 22.96 38.24 37.57
C PRO A 6 23.01 37.94 36.07
N ALA A 7 24.02 38.40 35.34
CA ALA A 7 24.19 38.11 33.92
C ALA A 7 24.60 36.64 33.65
N GLY A 8 25.36 36.03 34.58
CA GLY A 8 25.74 34.61 34.48
C GLY A 8 24.58 33.65 34.71
N LEU A 9 23.60 34.05 35.52
CA LEU A 9 22.42 33.23 35.80
C LEU A 9 21.42 33.23 34.63
N PHE A 10 21.30 34.34 33.91
CA PHE A 10 20.48 34.45 32.71
C PHE A 10 21.08 33.68 31.53
N LEU A 11 22.39 33.62 31.40
CA LEU A 11 23.05 32.84 30.33
C LEU A 11 22.95 31.32 30.59
N ALA A 12 23.02 30.88 31.85
CA ALA A 12 22.85 29.48 32.22
C ALA A 12 21.40 29.02 32.07
N LEU A 13 20.40 29.86 32.37
CA LEU A 13 18.99 29.60 32.14
C LEU A 13 18.61 29.65 30.65
N ALA A 14 19.24 30.54 29.85
CA ALA A 14 19.06 30.58 28.40
C ALA A 14 19.69 29.36 27.70
N LEU A 15 20.83 28.85 28.17
CA LEU A 15 21.46 27.64 27.67
C LEU A 15 20.71 26.37 28.10
N ALA A 16 20.10 26.34 29.29
CA ALA A 16 19.25 25.23 29.74
C ALA A 16 17.90 25.17 29.01
N SER A 17 17.31 26.34 28.63
CA SER A 17 16.09 26.39 27.83
C SER A 17 16.32 26.10 26.33
N ALA A 18 17.52 26.36 25.82
CA ALA A 18 17.91 26.02 24.44
C ALA A 18 18.20 24.52 24.26
N ALA A 19 18.53 23.79 25.35
CA ALA A 19 18.76 22.33 25.29
C ALA A 19 17.46 21.48 25.31
N CYS A 20 16.30 22.12 25.52
CA CYS A 20 15.01 21.43 25.62
C CYS A 20 14.10 21.64 24.40
N GLY A 21 14.65 21.87 23.23
CA GLY A 21 13.86 22.19 22.03
C GLY A 21 14.47 21.89 20.67
N ALA A 22 15.59 21.20 20.60
CA ALA A 22 16.03 20.65 19.33
C ALA A 22 15.23 19.36 19.06
N LEU A 23 14.05 19.50 18.47
CA LEU A 23 13.43 18.41 17.70
C LEU A 23 14.56 17.77 16.87
N ALA A 24 14.83 16.49 17.10
CA ALA A 24 15.76 15.76 16.26
C ALA A 24 15.31 16.03 14.81
N GLN A 25 16.12 16.77 14.06
CA GLN A 25 15.80 17.00 12.65
C GLN A 25 15.61 15.63 12.00
N PRO A 26 14.58 15.45 11.17
CA PRO A 26 14.38 14.17 10.50
C PRO A 26 15.70 13.80 9.80
N ARG A 27 16.13 12.55 9.95
CA ARG A 27 17.22 12.02 9.13
C ARG A 27 16.79 12.22 7.69
N ARG A 28 17.50 13.07 6.95
CA ARG A 28 17.24 13.27 5.53
C ARG A 28 18.15 12.34 4.76
N VAL A 29 17.55 11.58 3.85
CA VAL A 29 18.27 10.77 2.88
C VAL A 29 19.12 11.71 2.01
N THR A 30 20.39 11.38 1.84
CA THR A 30 21.36 12.21 1.11
C THR A 30 21.10 12.28 -0.39
N ASN A 31 20.44 11.26 -0.96
CA ASN A 31 20.12 11.16 -2.39
C ASN A 31 18.61 11.25 -2.63
N VAL A 32 18.10 12.44 -2.86
CA VAL A 32 16.67 12.67 -3.14
C VAL A 32 16.34 12.29 -4.59
N TYR A 33 15.43 11.36 -4.77
CA TYR A 33 14.89 11.03 -6.09
C TYR A 33 13.84 12.08 -6.51
N LYS A 34 14.06 12.73 -7.66
CA LYS A 34 13.14 13.75 -8.19
C LYS A 34 12.07 13.13 -9.04
N VAL A 35 10.81 13.27 -8.62
CA VAL A 35 9.65 12.74 -9.34
C VAL A 35 9.05 13.84 -10.21
N GLY A 36 9.18 13.68 -11.52
CA GLY A 36 8.54 14.56 -12.51
C GLY A 36 7.07 14.20 -12.76
N PRO A 37 6.34 15.05 -13.52
CA PRO A 37 5.00 14.72 -14.02
C PRO A 37 5.01 13.42 -14.84
N PHE A 38 3.88 12.72 -14.83
CA PHE A 38 3.68 11.47 -15.55
C PHE A 38 2.28 11.45 -16.18
N TYR A 39 2.00 10.44 -17.00
CA TYR A 39 0.66 10.22 -17.52
C TYR A 39 -0.03 9.13 -16.72
N GLN A 40 -1.14 9.50 -16.08
CA GLN A 40 -2.03 8.58 -15.35
C GLN A 40 -3.06 8.03 -16.32
N ASP A 41 -3.14 6.71 -16.39
CA ASP A 41 -4.18 6.01 -17.13
C ASP A 41 -5.48 5.93 -16.32
N THR A 42 -6.60 6.05 -17.01
CA THR A 42 -7.95 5.94 -16.47
C THR A 42 -8.84 5.24 -17.47
N SER A 43 -9.93 4.61 -17.00
CA SER A 43 -10.92 4.00 -17.88
C SER A 43 -12.30 4.62 -17.69
N ARG A 44 -13.01 4.83 -18.79
CA ARG A 44 -14.42 5.18 -18.82
C ARG A 44 -15.17 4.21 -19.72
N LYS A 45 -16.28 3.69 -19.24
CA LYS A 45 -17.07 2.66 -19.93
C LYS A 45 -18.38 3.23 -20.45
N PHE A 46 -18.79 2.72 -21.60
CA PHE A 46 -19.98 3.13 -22.33
C PHE A 46 -20.75 1.91 -22.83
N GLY A 47 -22.05 2.05 -23.01
CA GLY A 47 -22.81 1.12 -23.82
C GLY A 47 -22.30 1.12 -25.28
N LEU A 48 -22.59 0.05 -26.04
CA LEU A 48 -21.98 -0.15 -27.34
C LEU A 48 -22.25 1.00 -28.33
N ALA A 49 -23.50 1.46 -28.43
CA ALA A 49 -23.87 2.56 -29.33
C ALA A 49 -23.24 3.89 -28.90
N ASP A 50 -23.48 4.27 -27.64
CA ASP A 50 -22.96 5.53 -27.07
C ASP A 50 -21.42 5.59 -27.13
N GLY A 51 -20.77 4.45 -26.93
CA GLY A 51 -19.33 4.34 -26.96
C GLY A 51 -18.75 4.49 -28.38
N ARG A 52 -19.39 3.95 -29.39
CA ARG A 52 -19.02 4.16 -30.79
C ARG A 52 -19.19 5.62 -31.20
N ASP A 53 -20.30 6.23 -30.82
CA ASP A 53 -20.54 7.66 -31.07
C ASP A 53 -19.51 8.54 -30.35
N ALA A 54 -19.16 8.22 -29.13
CA ALA A 54 -18.15 8.95 -28.36
C ALA A 54 -16.76 8.78 -28.97
N ALA A 55 -16.40 7.58 -29.41
CA ALA A 55 -15.14 7.30 -30.11
C ALA A 55 -15.04 8.11 -31.42
N ALA A 56 -16.11 8.09 -32.23
CA ALA A 56 -16.15 8.84 -33.49
C ALA A 56 -15.99 10.36 -33.28
N LYS A 57 -16.66 10.92 -32.25
CA LYS A 57 -16.49 12.32 -31.84
C LYS A 57 -15.05 12.66 -31.39
N ALA A 58 -14.34 11.68 -30.86
CA ALA A 58 -12.94 11.81 -30.46
C ALA A 58 -11.96 11.56 -31.62
N GLY A 59 -12.45 11.28 -32.83
CA GLY A 59 -11.63 10.99 -34.01
C GLY A 59 -11.11 9.55 -34.07
N ALA A 60 -11.70 8.62 -33.29
CA ALA A 60 -11.42 7.20 -33.36
C ALA A 60 -12.55 6.46 -34.10
N SER A 61 -12.22 5.47 -34.95
CA SER A 61 -13.20 4.63 -35.65
C SER A 61 -13.10 3.20 -35.20
N LEU A 62 -14.19 2.68 -34.66
CA LEU A 62 -14.30 1.26 -34.24
C LEU A 62 -14.91 0.36 -35.32
N ASP A 63 -15.20 0.93 -36.51
CA ASP A 63 -15.58 0.16 -37.69
C ASP A 63 -14.30 -0.35 -38.35
N VAL A 64 -13.80 -1.46 -37.84
CA VAL A 64 -12.56 -2.06 -38.33
C VAL A 64 -12.87 -2.92 -39.53
N THR A 65 -12.71 -2.37 -40.71
CA THR A 65 -12.47 -3.19 -41.92
C THR A 65 -11.03 -3.68 -41.86
N ALA A 66 -10.85 -5.01 -41.81
CA ALA A 66 -9.51 -5.62 -41.87
C ALA A 66 -8.77 -5.07 -43.09
N ALA A 67 -7.81 -4.16 -42.84
CA ALA A 67 -6.93 -3.72 -43.89
C ALA A 67 -6.12 -4.93 -44.34
N THR A 68 -6.34 -5.38 -45.57
CA THR A 68 -5.61 -6.50 -46.16
C THR A 68 -4.23 -6.00 -46.55
N VAL A 69 -3.25 -6.14 -45.66
CA VAL A 69 -1.85 -5.90 -45.96
C VAL A 69 -1.31 -7.17 -46.63
N SER A 70 -0.82 -7.03 -47.89
CA SER A 70 -0.17 -8.13 -48.58
C SER A 70 1.21 -8.36 -47.98
N LEU A 71 1.48 -9.59 -47.56
CA LEU A 71 2.83 -9.98 -47.17
C LEU A 71 3.76 -9.97 -48.39
N PRO A 72 5.07 -9.63 -48.23
CA PRO A 72 6.04 -9.77 -49.30
C PRO A 72 6.04 -11.17 -49.91
N VAL A 73 6.21 -11.27 -51.21
CA VAL A 73 6.18 -12.55 -51.94
C VAL A 73 7.21 -13.51 -51.32
N GLY A 74 6.71 -14.69 -50.86
CA GLY A 74 7.53 -15.71 -50.22
C GLY A 74 7.86 -15.47 -48.75
N ALA A 75 7.42 -14.38 -48.15
CA ALA A 75 7.62 -14.10 -46.74
C ALA A 75 6.54 -14.81 -45.89
N LYS A 76 6.95 -15.84 -45.15
CA LYS A 76 6.10 -16.50 -44.15
C LYS A 76 6.51 -16.05 -42.74
N PRO A 77 5.58 -15.65 -41.87
CA PRO A 77 5.90 -15.35 -40.47
C PRO A 77 6.58 -16.56 -39.81
N PRO A 78 7.65 -16.34 -39.05
CA PRO A 78 8.40 -17.44 -38.43
C PRO A 78 7.75 -17.96 -37.12
N ILE A 79 6.56 -17.45 -36.76
CA ILE A 79 5.83 -17.81 -35.56
C ILE A 79 4.33 -18.01 -35.87
N GLY A 80 3.70 -18.90 -35.14
CA GLY A 80 2.25 -19.21 -35.22
C GLY A 80 1.90 -20.17 -36.36
N SER A 81 0.75 -20.80 -36.21
CA SER A 81 0.15 -21.67 -37.20
C SER A 81 -0.92 -20.96 -38.04
N ARG A 82 -1.51 -19.92 -37.49
CA ARG A 82 -2.59 -19.12 -38.07
C ARG A 82 -2.26 -17.63 -38.02
N ILE A 83 -2.40 -16.95 -39.12
CA ILE A 83 -2.37 -15.49 -39.19
C ILE A 83 -3.77 -14.98 -38.89
N ASN A 84 -3.91 -14.17 -37.84
CA ASN A 84 -5.17 -13.56 -37.45
C ASN A 84 -5.36 -12.17 -38.07
N CYS A 85 -4.27 -11.39 -38.19
CA CYS A 85 -4.30 -10.04 -38.73
C CYS A 85 -2.95 -9.65 -39.29
N ALA A 86 -2.93 -8.64 -40.16
CA ALA A 86 -1.71 -7.98 -40.61
C ALA A 86 -2.00 -6.49 -40.82
N ALA A 87 -1.05 -5.62 -40.40
CA ALA A 87 -1.16 -4.19 -40.59
C ALA A 87 0.22 -3.56 -40.74
N ALA A 88 0.30 -2.40 -41.43
CA ALA A 88 1.54 -1.65 -41.58
C ALA A 88 1.55 -0.48 -40.56
N ASP A 89 2.70 -0.26 -39.93
CA ASP A 89 2.92 0.93 -39.11
C ASP A 89 3.32 2.16 -39.97
N GLY A 90 3.42 3.33 -39.34
CA GLY A 90 3.79 4.57 -39.99
C GLY A 90 5.24 4.58 -40.54
N ALA A 91 6.09 3.63 -40.17
CA ALA A 91 7.45 3.46 -40.64
C ALA A 91 7.56 2.44 -41.79
N GLY A 92 6.44 1.79 -42.14
CA GLY A 92 6.36 0.80 -43.21
C GLY A 92 6.75 -0.62 -42.81
N HIS A 93 6.89 -0.91 -41.48
CA HIS A 93 7.03 -2.27 -41.02
C HIS A 93 5.66 -2.98 -41.12
N ILE A 94 5.69 -4.25 -41.45
CA ILE A 94 4.49 -5.09 -41.50
C ILE A 94 4.40 -5.89 -40.19
N TRP A 95 3.38 -5.63 -39.41
CA TRP A 95 3.05 -6.32 -38.17
C TRP A 95 2.04 -7.43 -38.47
N VAL A 96 2.35 -8.65 -38.09
CA VAL A 96 1.50 -9.83 -38.27
C VAL A 96 1.17 -10.39 -36.92
N GLY A 97 -0.11 -10.37 -36.56
CA GLY A 97 -0.65 -11.02 -35.37
C GLY A 97 -1.02 -12.47 -35.69
N THR A 98 -0.59 -13.39 -34.84
CA THR A 98 -0.82 -14.82 -34.96
C THR A 98 -1.49 -15.41 -33.74
N ASP A 99 -1.72 -16.70 -33.74
CA ASP A 99 -2.18 -17.48 -32.59
C ASP A 99 -1.05 -17.78 -31.55
N ALA A 100 0.19 -17.40 -31.84
CA ALA A 100 1.36 -17.68 -31.00
C ALA A 100 2.27 -16.46 -30.76
N GLY A 101 1.82 -15.26 -31.11
CA GLY A 101 2.57 -14.01 -30.91
C GLY A 101 2.56 -13.11 -32.15
N ILE A 102 3.50 -12.19 -32.20
CA ILE A 102 3.61 -11.16 -33.24
C ILE A 102 4.89 -11.39 -34.03
N ALA A 103 4.80 -11.27 -35.35
CA ALA A 103 5.97 -11.17 -36.25
C ALA A 103 5.99 -9.81 -36.90
N VAL A 104 7.12 -9.10 -36.83
CA VAL A 104 7.31 -7.79 -37.47
C VAL A 104 8.34 -7.93 -38.62
N TYR A 105 7.93 -7.60 -39.82
CA TYR A 105 8.81 -7.57 -40.99
C TYR A 105 9.29 -6.15 -41.26
N GLY A 106 10.60 -5.97 -41.29
CA GLY A 106 11.22 -4.70 -41.60
C GLY A 106 12.67 -4.89 -42.07
N ALA A 107 13.17 -4.02 -42.96
CA ALA A 107 14.53 -4.09 -43.49
C ALA A 107 14.91 -5.46 -44.07
N GLY A 108 13.94 -6.22 -44.60
CA GLY A 108 14.17 -7.53 -45.22
C GLY A 108 14.25 -8.70 -44.21
N ALA A 109 13.99 -8.50 -42.94
CA ALA A 109 14.07 -9.53 -41.91
C ALA A 109 12.81 -9.54 -41.02
N TRP A 110 12.55 -10.71 -40.40
CA TRP A 110 11.53 -10.89 -39.39
C TRP A 110 12.09 -10.71 -37.97
N HIS A 111 11.31 -10.02 -37.13
CA HIS A 111 11.51 -9.96 -35.72
C HIS A 111 10.29 -10.57 -35.01
N VAL A 112 10.50 -11.46 -34.03
CA VAL A 112 9.44 -12.15 -33.28
C VAL A 112 9.25 -11.48 -31.93
N ILE A 113 8.00 -11.29 -31.53
CA ILE A 113 7.58 -10.80 -30.25
C ILE A 113 6.60 -11.83 -29.65
N ASP A 114 7.00 -12.41 -28.52
CA ASP A 114 6.29 -13.47 -27.82
C ASP A 114 6.36 -13.27 -26.28
N GLY A 115 5.96 -14.27 -25.50
CA GLY A 115 6.01 -14.23 -24.05
C GLY A 115 7.43 -13.98 -23.51
N ALA A 116 8.46 -14.52 -24.14
CA ALA A 116 9.85 -14.30 -23.73
C ALA A 116 10.32 -12.85 -23.93
N THR A 117 9.70 -12.14 -24.86
CA THR A 117 9.93 -10.70 -25.12
C THR A 117 8.91 -9.81 -24.40
N GLY A 118 8.08 -10.38 -23.51
CA GLY A 118 7.18 -9.67 -22.64
C GLY A 118 5.76 -9.45 -23.17
N LEU A 119 5.35 -10.12 -24.26
CA LEU A 119 3.97 -10.09 -24.78
C LEU A 119 3.05 -10.90 -23.84
N PRO A 120 2.03 -10.29 -23.21
CA PRO A 120 1.19 -10.99 -22.25
C PRO A 120 0.30 -12.08 -22.84
N VAL A 121 -0.40 -11.79 -23.95
CA VAL A 121 -1.32 -12.71 -24.62
C VAL A 121 -0.90 -12.94 -26.06
N LEU A 122 -0.76 -14.19 -26.46
CA LEU A 122 -0.19 -14.55 -27.76
C LEU A 122 -1.19 -14.50 -28.94
N ASP A 123 -2.50 -14.71 -28.70
CA ASP A 123 -3.54 -14.70 -29.73
C ASP A 123 -3.91 -13.26 -30.13
N VAL A 124 -3.09 -12.64 -30.96
CA VAL A 124 -3.26 -11.24 -31.39
C VAL A 124 -4.18 -11.15 -32.60
N ARG A 125 -5.26 -10.37 -32.48
CA ARG A 125 -6.36 -10.31 -33.47
C ARG A 125 -6.47 -9.01 -34.26
N GLN A 126 -5.89 -7.92 -33.74
CA GLN A 126 -5.87 -6.61 -34.42
C GLN A 126 -4.75 -5.72 -33.88
N PHE A 127 -4.27 -4.81 -34.70
CA PHE A 127 -3.36 -3.74 -34.31
C PHE A 127 -3.98 -2.36 -34.50
N ALA A 128 -3.58 -1.42 -33.62
CA ALA A 128 -3.77 0.01 -33.81
C ALA A 128 -2.45 0.74 -33.48
N PHE A 129 -2.04 1.67 -34.35
CA PHE A 129 -0.78 2.40 -34.23
C PHE A 129 -1.05 3.85 -33.82
N GLY A 130 -0.43 4.29 -32.72
CA GLY A 130 -0.57 5.64 -32.20
C GLY A 130 0.46 6.61 -32.78
N ALA A 131 0.04 7.86 -32.95
CA ALA A 131 0.94 8.94 -33.31
C ALA A 131 2.02 9.23 -32.25
N ASP A 132 1.83 8.70 -31.04
CA ASP A 132 2.79 8.70 -29.94
C ASP A 132 3.83 7.57 -30.04
N GLY A 133 3.79 6.77 -31.10
CA GLY A 133 4.63 5.60 -31.32
C GLY A 133 4.18 4.36 -30.56
N SER A 134 3.02 4.38 -29.92
CA SER A 134 2.45 3.18 -29.28
C SER A 134 1.88 2.22 -30.31
N VAL A 135 2.02 0.92 -30.03
CA VAL A 135 1.33 -0.15 -30.76
C VAL A 135 0.35 -0.80 -29.78
N TRP A 136 -0.90 -0.88 -30.20
CA TRP A 136 -1.94 -1.57 -29.43
C TRP A 136 -2.34 -2.86 -30.13
N ALA A 137 -2.56 -3.91 -29.35
CA ALA A 137 -3.01 -5.20 -29.82
C ALA A 137 -4.29 -5.62 -29.12
N ALA A 138 -5.28 -6.06 -29.91
CA ALA A 138 -6.52 -6.66 -29.43
C ALA A 138 -6.33 -8.17 -29.28
N THR A 139 -6.73 -8.71 -28.13
CA THR A 139 -6.64 -10.13 -27.82
C THR A 139 -7.97 -10.66 -27.25
N PRO A 140 -8.18 -11.97 -27.13
CA PRO A 140 -9.37 -12.52 -26.46
C PRO A 140 -9.38 -12.33 -24.94
N GLU A 141 -8.24 -11.94 -24.33
CA GLU A 141 -8.08 -11.85 -22.89
C GLU A 141 -7.77 -10.41 -22.43
N GLY A 142 -7.79 -9.42 -23.31
CA GLY A 142 -7.55 -8.02 -23.00
C GLY A 142 -6.96 -7.20 -24.13
N ALA A 143 -6.59 -5.96 -23.84
CA ALA A 143 -5.86 -5.07 -24.72
C ALA A 143 -4.42 -4.91 -24.25
N GLU A 144 -3.49 -4.89 -25.18
CA GLU A 144 -2.07 -4.75 -24.90
C GLU A 144 -1.51 -3.50 -25.56
N ARG A 145 -0.59 -2.82 -24.89
CA ARG A 145 0.06 -1.62 -25.39
C ARG A 145 1.58 -1.73 -25.28
N LEU A 146 2.26 -1.65 -26.40
CA LEU A 146 3.71 -1.48 -26.47
C LEU A 146 4.05 0.01 -26.60
N LEU A 147 4.88 0.51 -25.70
CA LEU A 147 5.44 1.85 -25.79
C LEU A 147 6.84 1.87 -25.18
N GLY A 148 7.83 2.42 -25.92
CA GLY A 148 9.21 2.49 -25.43
C GLY A 148 9.83 1.12 -25.10
N GLY A 149 9.44 0.07 -25.81
CA GLY A 149 9.90 -1.31 -25.62
C GLY A 149 9.28 -2.04 -24.42
N LYS A 150 8.29 -1.46 -23.75
CA LYS A 150 7.60 -2.07 -22.60
C LYS A 150 6.14 -2.34 -22.96
N TRP A 151 5.70 -3.57 -22.69
CA TRP A 151 4.31 -3.95 -22.76
C TRP A 151 3.55 -3.52 -21.51
N ARG A 152 2.30 -3.13 -21.68
CA ARG A 152 1.29 -2.93 -20.63
C ARG A 152 0.03 -3.68 -21.02
N TYR A 153 -0.62 -4.26 -20.03
CA TYR A 153 -1.79 -5.10 -20.18
C TYR A 153 -3.01 -4.46 -19.52
N TYR A 154 -4.09 -4.35 -20.27
CA TYR A 154 -5.36 -3.79 -19.83
C TYR A 154 -6.43 -4.87 -19.92
N ALA A 155 -6.82 -5.42 -18.80
CA ALA A 155 -7.86 -6.43 -18.65
C ALA A 155 -8.70 -6.17 -17.41
N SER A 156 -9.72 -6.98 -17.19
CA SER A 156 -10.69 -6.87 -16.11
C SER A 156 -11.64 -5.68 -16.21
N ARG A 157 -12.65 -5.71 -15.34
CA ARG A 157 -13.65 -4.64 -15.24
C ARG A 157 -13.07 -3.29 -14.79
N ARG A 158 -11.83 -3.25 -14.31
CA ARG A 158 -11.15 -1.97 -14.08
C ARG A 158 -10.96 -1.22 -15.38
N TRP A 159 -10.54 -1.89 -16.44
CA TRP A 159 -10.16 -1.27 -17.70
C TRP A 159 -11.21 -1.44 -18.79
N LEU A 160 -11.81 -2.62 -18.92
CA LEU A 160 -12.65 -3.01 -20.04
C LEU A 160 -14.09 -3.34 -19.61
N CYS A 161 -15.02 -3.34 -20.56
CA CYS A 161 -16.37 -3.84 -20.33
C CYS A 161 -16.42 -5.37 -20.31
N ASP A 162 -15.47 -6.02 -21.00
CA ASP A 162 -15.26 -7.44 -21.13
C ASP A 162 -13.83 -7.65 -21.64
N ASP A 163 -13.20 -8.81 -21.37
CA ASP A 163 -11.80 -9.02 -21.75
C ASP A 163 -11.64 -9.49 -23.20
N ASP A 164 -12.68 -10.01 -23.87
CA ASP A 164 -12.62 -10.40 -25.28
C ASP A 164 -12.73 -9.18 -26.20
N VAL A 165 -11.58 -8.61 -26.54
CA VAL A 165 -11.48 -7.40 -27.33
C VAL A 165 -11.77 -7.66 -28.81
N LYS A 166 -12.73 -6.92 -29.36
CA LYS A 166 -13.17 -7.02 -30.76
C LYS A 166 -12.53 -5.97 -31.68
N ALA A 167 -12.29 -4.78 -31.16
CA ALA A 167 -11.67 -3.69 -31.90
C ALA A 167 -10.97 -2.69 -30.99
N ILE A 168 -9.87 -2.12 -31.46
CA ILE A 168 -9.18 -0.99 -30.83
C ILE A 168 -8.98 0.10 -31.88
N SER A 169 -9.26 1.33 -31.48
CA SER A 169 -8.95 2.51 -32.27
C SER A 169 -8.38 3.61 -31.39
N LEU A 170 -7.47 4.39 -31.93
CA LEU A 170 -6.76 5.44 -31.19
C LEU A 170 -7.27 6.80 -31.60
N ALA A 171 -7.57 7.64 -30.63
CA ALA A 171 -7.83 9.05 -30.88
C ALA A 171 -6.50 9.81 -31.04
N PRO A 172 -6.46 10.87 -31.83
CA PRO A 172 -5.30 11.76 -31.89
C PRO A 172 -4.94 12.27 -30.49
N PRO A 173 -3.64 12.44 -30.17
CA PRO A 173 -3.24 12.93 -28.86
C PRO A 173 -3.75 14.37 -28.63
N ALA A 174 -4.18 14.68 -27.43
CA ALA A 174 -4.72 16.00 -27.07
C ALA A 174 -3.68 17.13 -27.22
N GLN A 175 -2.40 16.82 -27.14
CA GLN A 175 -1.26 17.71 -27.33
C GLN A 175 -0.09 16.96 -27.97
N PRO A 176 0.81 17.62 -28.70
CA PRO A 176 2.02 16.99 -29.24
C PRO A 176 2.84 16.31 -28.10
N GLY A 177 3.21 15.05 -28.30
CA GLY A 177 3.95 14.26 -27.33
C GLY A 177 3.14 13.68 -26.17
N ALA A 178 1.82 13.89 -26.13
CA ALA A 178 0.95 13.19 -25.21
C ALA A 178 0.59 11.79 -25.75
N PRO A 179 0.31 10.80 -24.89
CA PRO A 179 -0.22 9.51 -25.31
C PRO A 179 -1.57 9.65 -26.02
N CYS A 180 -1.80 8.75 -27.01
CA CYS A 180 -3.10 8.60 -27.65
C CYS A 180 -4.08 7.90 -26.73
N ASP A 181 -5.31 8.44 -26.56
CA ASP A 181 -6.38 7.73 -25.88
C ASP A 181 -6.85 6.54 -26.74
N ALA A 182 -7.00 5.38 -26.12
CA ALA A 182 -7.47 4.16 -26.81
C ALA A 182 -8.95 3.93 -26.55
N TRP A 183 -9.69 3.59 -27.61
CA TRP A 183 -11.07 3.17 -27.59
C TRP A 183 -11.14 1.68 -27.88
N VAL A 184 -11.59 0.91 -26.91
CA VAL A 184 -11.55 -0.56 -26.92
C VAL A 184 -12.98 -1.08 -26.92
N GLN A 185 -13.38 -1.76 -27.98
CA GLN A 185 -14.70 -2.38 -28.12
C GLN A 185 -14.65 -3.84 -27.72
N THR A 186 -15.62 -4.26 -26.93
CA THR A 186 -15.87 -5.64 -26.54
C THR A 186 -17.35 -5.96 -26.80
N ALA A 187 -17.79 -7.19 -26.55
CA ALA A 187 -19.21 -7.53 -26.60
C ALA A 187 -20.02 -6.79 -25.50
N GLY A 188 -19.41 -6.50 -24.36
CA GLY A 188 -20.05 -5.83 -23.22
C GLY A 188 -20.15 -4.31 -23.35
N GLY A 189 -19.55 -3.69 -24.36
CA GLY A 189 -19.54 -2.25 -24.55
C GLY A 189 -18.22 -1.69 -25.09
N VAL A 190 -18.01 -0.39 -24.91
CA VAL A 190 -16.80 0.32 -25.31
C VAL A 190 -16.13 0.94 -24.10
N ALA A 191 -14.83 0.76 -23.93
CA ALA A 191 -14.02 1.42 -22.93
C ALA A 191 -13.10 2.48 -23.59
N GLN A 192 -13.03 3.67 -23.01
CA GLN A 192 -11.98 4.64 -23.31
C GLN A 192 -10.88 4.51 -22.27
N ILE A 193 -9.68 4.10 -22.67
CA ILE A 193 -8.47 4.17 -21.86
C ILE A 193 -7.81 5.51 -22.17
N ALA A 194 -7.84 6.41 -21.21
CA ALA A 194 -7.40 7.78 -21.39
C ALA A 194 -6.16 8.07 -20.54
N PHE A 195 -5.26 8.90 -21.06
CA PHE A 195 -4.02 9.28 -20.41
C PHE A 195 -4.05 10.77 -20.06
N ARG A 196 -3.94 11.06 -18.78
CA ARG A 196 -3.97 12.44 -18.29
C ARG A 196 -2.66 12.78 -17.57
N LYS A 197 -2.05 13.91 -18.00
CA LYS A 197 -0.84 14.41 -17.34
C LYS A 197 -1.18 14.72 -15.87
N SER A 198 -0.39 14.19 -14.96
CA SER A 198 -0.58 14.30 -13.52
C SER A 198 0.74 14.43 -12.79
N THR A 199 0.67 14.84 -11.54
CA THR A 199 1.75 14.89 -10.57
C THR A 199 1.44 13.99 -9.38
N MET A 200 2.46 13.63 -8.60
CA MET A 200 2.23 12.88 -7.36
C MET A 200 1.35 13.67 -6.36
N ALA A 201 1.48 15.00 -6.34
CA ALA A 201 0.66 15.84 -5.47
C ALA A 201 -0.83 15.82 -5.85
N GLU A 202 -1.15 15.86 -7.15
CA GLU A 202 -2.54 15.72 -7.63
C GLU A 202 -3.09 14.34 -7.34
N LYS A 203 -2.28 13.31 -7.54
CA LYS A 203 -2.65 11.92 -7.20
C LYS A 203 -2.87 11.73 -5.70
N ALA A 204 -2.06 12.36 -4.85
CA ALA A 204 -2.26 12.38 -3.41
C ALA A 204 -3.59 13.04 -3.03
N ALA A 205 -3.90 14.19 -3.65
CA ALA A 205 -5.18 14.87 -3.43
C ALA A 205 -6.38 14.01 -3.85
N TYR A 206 -6.26 13.24 -4.93
CA TYR A 206 -7.29 12.29 -5.33
C TYR A 206 -7.51 11.18 -4.28
N TYR A 207 -6.43 10.56 -3.79
CA TYR A 207 -6.55 9.51 -2.76
C TYR A 207 -7.06 10.03 -1.42
N GLU A 208 -6.81 11.29 -1.07
CA GLU A 208 -7.46 11.91 0.09
C GLU A 208 -8.99 11.94 -0.05
N THR A 209 -9.54 12.10 -1.26
CA THR A 209 -10.98 12.01 -1.48
C THR A 209 -11.51 10.59 -1.29
N THR A 210 -10.72 9.57 -1.63
CA THR A 210 -11.06 8.18 -1.37
C THR A 210 -11.07 7.90 0.13
N VAL A 211 -10.00 8.28 0.84
CA VAL A 211 -9.96 8.14 2.31
C VAL A 211 -11.10 8.90 2.99
N ALA A 212 -11.47 10.09 2.49
CA ALA A 212 -12.60 10.84 3.05
C ALA A 212 -13.92 10.06 2.97
N ARG A 213 -14.15 9.29 1.89
CA ARG A 213 -15.32 8.40 1.75
C ARG A 213 -15.27 7.25 2.76
N HIS A 214 -14.08 6.72 3.04
CA HIS A 214 -13.83 5.64 4.00
C HIS A 214 -13.70 6.11 5.46
N ASN A 215 -13.80 7.42 5.72
CA ASN A 215 -13.63 7.96 7.06
C ASN A 215 -14.92 7.90 7.87
N ARG A 216 -15.06 6.86 8.69
CA ARG A 216 -16.16 6.67 9.63
C ARG A 216 -15.83 7.33 10.97
N ARG A 217 -16.27 8.57 11.18
CA ARG A 217 -16.13 9.30 12.47
C ARG A 217 -14.67 9.50 12.93
N GLY A 218 -13.73 9.43 12.02
CA GLY A 218 -12.31 9.48 12.31
C GLY A 218 -11.59 8.16 12.05
N TYR A 219 -12.29 7.03 12.13
CA TYR A 219 -11.76 5.73 11.72
C TYR A 219 -11.68 5.64 10.21
N VAL A 220 -10.59 5.09 9.70
CA VAL A 220 -10.47 4.70 8.30
C VAL A 220 -10.85 3.23 8.23
N ALA A 221 -11.96 2.94 7.56
CA ALA A 221 -12.56 1.62 7.54
C ALA A 221 -12.74 1.12 6.11
N ASP A 222 -12.74 -0.19 5.95
CA ASP A 222 -13.15 -0.81 4.70
C ASP A 222 -14.63 -0.54 4.42
N GLY A 223 -15.01 -0.70 3.17
CA GLY A 223 -16.39 -0.52 2.78
C GLY A 223 -16.81 -1.40 1.62
N ARG A 224 -18.10 -1.68 1.60
CA ARG A 224 -18.74 -2.45 0.54
C ARG A 224 -19.54 -1.54 -0.38
N LEU A 225 -19.63 -1.95 -1.62
CA LEU A 225 -20.50 -1.34 -2.62
C LEU A 225 -21.73 -2.23 -2.78
N THR A 226 -22.91 -1.73 -2.37
CA THR A 226 -24.16 -2.48 -2.50
C THR A 226 -24.55 -2.70 -3.96
N ARG A 227 -24.05 -1.85 -4.85
CA ARG A 227 -24.08 -2.03 -6.30
C ARG A 227 -22.63 -2.14 -6.80
N PRO A 228 -22.21 -3.32 -7.29
CA PRO A 228 -20.85 -3.51 -7.78
C PRO A 228 -20.40 -2.42 -8.77
N GLY A 229 -19.24 -1.83 -8.53
CA GLY A 229 -18.68 -0.78 -9.38
C GLY A 229 -19.22 0.63 -9.16
N ASP A 230 -20.20 0.82 -8.28
CA ASP A 230 -20.80 2.10 -8.00
C ASP A 230 -20.40 2.62 -6.61
N VAL A 231 -19.39 3.48 -6.56
CA VAL A 231 -18.88 4.08 -5.31
C VAL A 231 -19.93 4.95 -4.59
N THR A 232 -21.02 5.37 -5.27
CA THR A 232 -22.10 6.10 -4.61
C THR A 232 -22.97 5.20 -3.73
N SER A 233 -22.85 3.89 -3.91
CA SER A 233 -23.54 2.87 -3.11
C SER A 233 -22.73 2.38 -1.92
N PHE A 234 -21.66 3.08 -1.56
CA PHE A 234 -20.73 2.73 -0.49
C PHE A 234 -21.44 2.61 0.86
N ARG A 235 -21.11 1.54 1.59
CA ARG A 235 -21.48 1.28 2.98
C ARG A 235 -20.24 0.95 3.78
N PHE A 236 -20.16 1.42 5.01
CA PHE A 236 -19.08 1.02 5.90
C PHE A 236 -19.18 -0.45 6.26
N ASP A 237 -18.05 -1.12 6.34
CA ASP A 237 -17.93 -2.43 6.95
C ASP A 237 -17.38 -2.31 8.38
N ALA A 238 -17.76 -3.20 9.26
CA ALA A 238 -17.12 -3.32 10.57
C ALA A 238 -15.77 -4.00 10.38
N THR A 239 -14.70 -3.27 10.62
CA THR A 239 -13.36 -3.85 10.51
C THR A 239 -13.03 -4.67 11.75
N ASP A 240 -12.08 -5.59 11.63
CA ASP A 240 -11.52 -6.28 12.77
C ASP A 240 -10.47 -5.44 13.50
N ASN A 241 -9.92 -4.41 12.85
CA ASN A 241 -8.80 -3.63 13.35
C ASN A 241 -8.99 -2.15 13.05
N ASP A 242 -10.00 -1.51 13.69
CA ASP A 242 -10.27 -0.07 13.50
C ASP A 242 -9.02 0.79 13.83
N GLY A 243 -8.25 0.40 14.87
CA GLY A 243 -7.07 1.12 15.29
C GLY A 243 -5.90 0.96 14.33
N LEU A 244 -5.57 -0.26 13.86
CA LEU A 244 -4.46 -0.47 12.92
C LEU A 244 -4.66 0.36 11.64
N TRP A 245 -5.80 0.19 10.95
CA TRP A 245 -6.03 0.90 9.68
C TRP A 245 -6.06 2.42 9.86
N THR A 246 -6.66 2.88 10.95
CA THR A 246 -6.67 4.31 11.29
C THR A 246 -5.27 4.82 11.63
N SER A 247 -4.45 4.03 12.29
CA SER A 247 -3.07 4.39 12.66
C SER A 247 -2.21 4.76 11.46
N LEU A 248 -2.35 3.99 10.37
CA LEU A 248 -1.63 4.22 9.12
C LEU A 248 -2.03 5.56 8.49
N TYR A 249 -3.30 5.93 8.57
CA TYR A 249 -3.75 7.24 8.09
C TYR A 249 -3.30 8.38 9.02
N VAL A 250 -3.31 8.18 10.34
CA VAL A 250 -2.74 9.15 11.29
C VAL A 250 -1.27 9.42 10.96
N ALA A 251 -0.51 8.38 10.67
CA ALA A 251 0.88 8.50 10.25
C ALA A 251 1.00 9.27 8.92
N ALA A 252 0.22 8.90 7.90
CA ALA A 252 0.21 9.57 6.58
C ALA A 252 -0.10 11.06 6.69
N ALA A 253 -1.19 11.42 7.40
CA ALA A 253 -1.61 12.80 7.60
C ALA A 253 -0.60 13.59 8.46
N SER A 254 0.08 12.94 9.41
CA SER A 254 1.14 13.54 10.22
C SER A 254 2.38 13.87 9.39
N PHE A 255 2.83 12.95 8.54
CA PHE A 255 3.91 13.22 7.59
C PHE A 255 3.53 14.30 6.57
N ARG A 256 2.27 14.29 6.07
CA ARG A 256 1.74 15.35 5.21
C ARG A 256 1.83 16.71 5.90
N TYR A 257 1.37 16.83 7.15
CA TYR A 257 1.47 18.06 7.92
C TYR A 257 2.93 18.47 8.14
N ALA A 258 3.79 17.57 8.55
CA ALA A 258 5.21 17.86 8.78
C ALA A 258 5.92 18.38 7.51
N THR A 259 5.52 17.86 6.34
CA THR A 259 6.07 18.25 5.03
C THR A 259 5.50 19.55 4.50
N THR A 260 4.18 19.76 4.63
CA THR A 260 3.47 20.86 3.96
C THR A 260 3.06 22.00 4.87
N ARG A 261 2.99 21.77 6.18
CA ARG A 261 2.41 22.66 7.19
C ARG A 261 0.94 23.01 6.94
N SER A 262 0.23 22.18 6.15
CA SER A 262 -1.19 22.37 5.85
C SER A 262 -2.05 22.27 7.12
N PRO A 263 -2.87 23.29 7.45
CA PRO A 263 -3.82 23.20 8.56
C PRO A 263 -4.85 22.07 8.38
N GLU A 264 -5.23 21.78 7.13
CA GLU A 264 -6.12 20.68 6.78
C GLU A 264 -5.50 19.33 7.16
N ALA A 265 -4.23 19.07 6.76
CA ALA A 265 -3.53 17.83 7.12
C ALA A 265 -3.45 17.64 8.64
N ARG A 266 -3.22 18.72 9.38
CA ARG A 266 -3.25 18.69 10.85
C ARG A 266 -4.62 18.33 11.41
N ALA A 267 -5.68 18.90 10.83
CA ALA A 267 -7.06 18.64 11.28
C ALA A 267 -7.46 17.18 11.01
N LEU A 268 -7.06 16.62 9.86
CA LEU A 268 -7.30 15.23 9.50
C LEU A 268 -6.55 14.27 10.43
N ALA A 269 -5.24 14.50 10.65
CA ALA A 269 -4.45 13.71 11.60
C ALA A 269 -5.07 13.73 13.00
N ARG A 270 -5.50 14.91 13.47
CA ARG A 270 -6.15 15.07 14.77
C ARG A 270 -7.47 14.31 14.86
N LYS A 271 -8.32 14.42 13.83
CA LYS A 271 -9.62 13.74 13.78
C LYS A 271 -9.45 12.23 13.96
N SER A 272 -8.50 11.63 13.24
CA SER A 272 -8.24 10.19 13.32
C SER A 272 -7.52 9.80 14.62
N ALA A 273 -6.62 10.64 15.14
CA ALA A 273 -6.01 10.41 16.46
C ALA A 273 -7.04 10.43 17.60
N GLU A 274 -8.03 11.32 17.55
CA GLU A 274 -9.13 11.34 18.52
C GLU A 274 -10.00 10.06 18.45
N ALA A 275 -10.21 9.50 17.27
CA ALA A 275 -10.88 8.21 17.13
C ALA A 275 -10.06 7.08 17.77
N MET A 276 -8.72 7.06 17.58
CA MET A 276 -7.86 6.09 18.27
C MET A 276 -7.85 6.27 19.78
N PHE A 277 -7.89 7.51 20.29
CA PHE A 277 -8.04 7.75 21.73
C PHE A 277 -9.34 7.17 22.25
N PHE A 278 -10.43 7.26 21.48
CA PHE A 278 -11.72 6.71 21.88
C PHE A 278 -11.71 5.18 22.00
N LEU A 279 -10.88 4.45 21.22
CA LEU A 279 -10.71 3.00 21.40
C LEU A 279 -10.15 2.63 22.79
N HIS A 280 -9.33 3.49 23.39
CA HIS A 280 -8.91 3.30 24.79
C HIS A 280 -10.01 3.67 25.79
N ASP A 281 -10.70 4.78 25.55
CA ASP A 281 -11.67 5.32 26.49
C ASP A 281 -12.94 4.45 26.57
N ILE A 282 -13.35 3.85 25.44
CA ILE A 282 -14.62 3.10 25.33
C ILE A 282 -14.62 1.82 26.16
N THR A 283 -13.49 1.18 26.34
CA THR A 283 -13.42 -0.08 27.11
C THR A 283 -13.71 0.13 28.60
N GLY A 284 -13.35 1.30 29.13
CA GLY A 284 -13.37 1.57 30.57
C GLY A 284 -12.33 0.78 31.37
N ILE A 285 -11.45 0.05 30.69
CA ILE A 285 -10.35 -0.74 31.27
C ILE A 285 -9.05 0.02 31.01
N PRO A 286 -8.41 0.61 32.03
CA PRO A 286 -7.18 1.36 31.82
C PRO A 286 -6.07 0.49 31.23
N GLY A 287 -5.56 0.87 30.06
CA GLY A 287 -4.49 0.15 29.36
C GLY A 287 -4.97 -0.87 28.32
N PHE A 288 -6.26 -1.21 28.30
CA PHE A 288 -6.85 -2.06 27.27
C PHE A 288 -7.60 -1.20 26.24
N MET A 289 -7.36 -1.39 24.95
CA MET A 289 -8.06 -0.73 23.85
C MET A 289 -9.04 -1.69 23.18
N ALA A 290 -10.14 -1.17 22.66
CA ALA A 290 -11.08 -1.93 21.86
C ALA A 290 -10.49 -2.25 20.49
N ARG A 291 -10.79 -3.44 19.94
CA ARG A 291 -10.40 -3.85 18.58
C ARG A 291 -11.17 -3.08 17.52
N ALA A 292 -12.45 -2.83 17.77
CA ALA A 292 -13.31 -2.01 16.93
C ALA A 292 -14.46 -1.42 17.77
N VAL A 293 -15.12 -0.40 17.24
CA VAL A 293 -16.26 0.26 17.90
C VAL A 293 -17.35 0.59 16.89
N LYS A 294 -18.61 0.46 17.29
CA LYS A 294 -19.77 0.94 16.53
C LYS A 294 -20.74 1.68 17.43
N ARG A 295 -21.45 2.65 16.87
CA ARG A 295 -22.59 3.29 17.52
C ARG A 295 -23.87 2.52 17.20
N ASN A 296 -24.87 2.57 18.09
CA ASN A 296 -26.12 1.80 17.96
C ASN A 296 -26.96 2.19 16.73
N ASP A 297 -26.78 3.42 16.23
CA ASP A 297 -27.47 3.94 15.03
C ASP A 297 -26.65 3.82 13.73
N GLU A 298 -25.47 3.21 13.77
CA GLU A 298 -24.68 2.99 12.56
C GLU A 298 -25.15 1.72 11.84
N ASP A 299 -25.52 1.92 10.55
CA ASP A 299 -25.76 0.84 9.61
C ASP A 299 -24.39 0.36 9.08
N ILE A 300 -23.80 -0.59 9.79
CA ILE A 300 -22.52 -1.19 9.45
C ILE A 300 -22.79 -2.57 8.91
N ASP A 301 -22.40 -2.80 7.66
CA ASP A 301 -22.63 -4.04 6.94
C ASP A 301 -21.58 -5.11 7.29
N GLY A 302 -21.97 -6.36 7.22
CA GLY A 302 -21.08 -7.45 6.84
C GLY A 302 -20.46 -8.30 7.92
N ARG A 303 -20.81 -8.20 9.20
CA ARG A 303 -20.29 -9.12 10.21
C ARG A 303 -21.37 -9.91 10.90
N ASP A 304 -21.01 -11.13 11.30
CA ASP A 304 -21.90 -12.01 12.03
C ASP A 304 -22.47 -11.28 13.24
N PRO A 305 -23.78 -11.03 13.30
CA PRO A 305 -24.39 -10.40 14.46
C PRO A 305 -24.26 -11.23 15.73
N ASN A 306 -23.87 -12.50 15.62
CA ASN A 306 -23.64 -13.42 16.72
C ASN A 306 -22.15 -13.55 17.09
N ASP A 307 -21.24 -12.73 16.52
CA ASP A 307 -19.83 -12.75 16.93
C ASP A 307 -19.73 -12.42 18.43
N PRO A 308 -19.30 -13.38 19.28
CA PRO A 308 -19.30 -13.23 20.74
C PRO A 308 -18.35 -12.13 21.21
N ASN A 309 -17.42 -11.69 20.36
CA ASN A 309 -16.50 -10.61 20.70
C ASN A 309 -17.15 -9.22 20.61
N TRP A 310 -18.30 -9.09 19.92
CA TRP A 310 -19.11 -7.88 19.93
C TRP A 310 -20.11 -7.89 21.10
N GLY A 311 -20.45 -6.71 21.61
CA GLY A 311 -21.52 -6.56 22.58
C GLY A 311 -21.09 -5.98 23.92
N TYR A 312 -19.81 -5.64 24.06
CA TYR A 312 -19.36 -4.93 25.25
C TYR A 312 -19.80 -3.48 25.21
N VAL A 313 -20.35 -3.00 26.33
CA VAL A 313 -20.87 -1.63 26.49
C VAL A 313 -20.22 -0.99 27.71
N ASN A 314 -19.68 0.22 27.52
CA ASN A 314 -19.25 1.03 28.65
C ASN A 314 -20.45 1.86 29.17
N PRO A 315 -20.82 1.80 30.45
CA PRO A 315 -21.91 2.60 30.99
C PRO A 315 -21.79 4.12 30.80
N LYS A 316 -20.57 4.62 30.61
CA LYS A 316 -20.30 6.03 30.30
C LYS A 316 -20.60 6.37 28.84
N HIS A 317 -20.69 5.38 27.96
CA HIS A 317 -20.93 5.51 26.52
C HIS A 317 -21.99 4.49 26.07
N PRO A 318 -23.23 4.57 26.57
CA PRO A 318 -24.25 3.54 26.35
C PRO A 318 -24.73 3.44 24.90
N ASP A 319 -24.43 4.45 24.09
CA ASP A 319 -24.78 4.48 22.67
C ASP A 319 -23.78 3.73 21.77
N TYR A 320 -22.76 3.10 22.37
CA TYR A 320 -21.70 2.40 21.66
C TYR A 320 -21.55 0.96 22.12
N HIS A 321 -21.27 0.10 21.14
CA HIS A 321 -20.74 -1.24 21.36
C HIS A 321 -19.30 -1.31 20.89
N TRP A 322 -18.48 -2.09 21.55
CA TRP A 322 -17.10 -2.31 21.15
C TRP A 322 -16.75 -3.79 21.08
N LYS A 323 -15.72 -4.12 20.29
CA LYS A 323 -15.24 -5.46 20.05
C LYS A 323 -14.03 -5.75 20.93
N ASP A 324 -14.04 -6.92 21.56
CA ASP A 324 -12.93 -7.54 22.30
C ASP A 324 -12.02 -8.35 21.36
N ASP A 325 -11.18 -9.17 21.93
CA ASP A 325 -10.13 -9.94 21.26
C ASP A 325 -9.17 -9.05 20.48
N THR A 326 -8.77 -7.96 21.10
CA THR A 326 -7.82 -6.98 20.56
C THR A 326 -6.50 -7.66 20.22
N SER A 327 -6.06 -7.52 18.96
CA SER A 327 -4.87 -8.18 18.45
C SER A 327 -3.59 -7.37 18.68
N SER A 328 -2.44 -8.00 18.43
CA SER A 328 -1.15 -7.31 18.34
C SER A 328 -1.17 -6.20 17.31
N ASP A 329 -1.90 -6.36 16.20
CA ASP A 329 -2.08 -5.36 15.14
C ASP A 329 -2.55 -4.01 15.69
N GLU A 330 -3.56 -4.05 16.60
CA GLU A 330 -4.08 -2.85 17.24
C GLU A 330 -3.02 -2.17 18.09
N VAL A 331 -2.31 -2.96 18.91
CA VAL A 331 -1.29 -2.42 19.80
C VAL A 331 -0.14 -1.81 18.99
N ASP A 332 0.31 -2.50 17.95
CA ASP A 332 1.40 -2.04 17.08
C ASP A 332 1.03 -0.73 16.36
N GLY A 333 -0.17 -0.70 15.76
CA GLY A 333 -0.69 0.51 15.13
C GLY A 333 -0.75 1.70 16.08
N HIS A 334 -1.21 1.48 17.31
CA HIS A 334 -1.29 2.55 18.33
C HIS A 334 0.08 3.09 18.70
N TYR A 335 1.07 2.22 18.97
CA TYR A 335 2.40 2.69 19.34
C TYR A 335 3.10 3.43 18.19
N MET A 336 2.97 2.94 16.96
CA MET A 336 3.52 3.62 15.78
C MET A 336 2.87 5.00 15.56
N ALA A 337 1.54 5.07 15.51
CA ALA A 337 0.83 6.30 15.23
C ALA A 337 0.99 7.33 16.34
N PHE A 338 0.91 6.91 17.60
CA PHE A 338 1.09 7.81 18.73
C PHE A 338 2.49 8.38 18.79
N TYR A 339 3.52 7.60 18.46
CA TYR A 339 4.87 8.12 18.31
C TYR A 339 4.94 9.19 17.22
N ILE A 340 4.48 8.87 16.01
CA ILE A 340 4.56 9.79 14.86
C ILE A 340 3.73 11.06 15.10
N TYR A 341 2.49 10.91 15.60
CA TYR A 341 1.62 12.06 15.89
C TYR A 341 2.18 12.92 17.03
N HIS A 342 2.70 12.30 18.09
CA HIS A 342 3.35 12.99 19.20
C HIS A 342 4.50 13.87 18.72
N GLU A 343 5.38 13.34 17.88
CA GLU A 343 6.56 14.07 17.42
C GLU A 343 6.21 15.18 16.42
N LEU A 344 5.22 14.97 15.55
CA LEU A 344 5.03 15.81 14.37
C LEU A 344 3.87 16.80 14.47
N VAL A 345 2.81 16.47 15.21
CA VAL A 345 1.52 17.18 15.14
C VAL A 345 1.01 17.64 16.50
N ALA A 346 1.17 16.82 17.53
CA ALA A 346 0.48 16.95 18.81
C ALA A 346 0.81 18.25 19.56
N THR A 347 -0.21 18.89 20.11
CA THR A 347 -0.09 19.96 21.10
C THR A 347 0.43 19.44 22.44
N ALA A 348 0.86 20.30 23.34
CA ALA A 348 1.30 19.90 24.67
C ALA A 348 0.20 19.11 25.45
N ALA A 349 -1.07 19.49 25.29
CA ALA A 349 -2.20 18.78 25.91
C ALA A 349 -2.39 17.38 25.29
N GLU A 350 -2.32 17.26 23.98
CA GLU A 350 -2.41 15.96 23.27
C GLU A 350 -1.21 15.07 23.60
N LYS A 351 0.01 15.62 23.68
CA LYS A 351 1.20 14.87 24.13
C LYS A 351 1.03 14.27 25.51
N LYS A 352 0.46 15.04 26.46
CA LYS A 352 0.16 14.56 27.80
C LYS A 352 -0.87 13.42 27.77
N ARG A 353 -1.88 13.53 26.92
CA ARG A 353 -2.92 12.50 26.77
C ARG A 353 -2.34 11.22 26.17
N ILE A 354 -1.54 11.31 25.11
CA ILE A 354 -0.82 10.19 24.52
C ILE A 354 0.08 9.49 25.56
N ALA A 355 0.85 10.27 26.31
CA ALA A 355 1.67 9.72 27.40
C ALA A 355 0.84 8.98 28.45
N GLY A 356 -0.40 9.41 28.68
CA GLY A 356 -1.36 8.72 29.54
C GLY A 356 -1.74 7.34 29.01
N TYR A 357 -2.14 7.25 27.72
CA TYR A 357 -2.52 5.98 27.09
C TYR A 357 -1.32 5.03 26.98
N ILE A 358 -0.19 5.48 26.46
CA ILE A 358 1.03 4.68 26.35
C ILE A 358 1.46 4.13 27.71
N ARG A 359 1.45 4.97 28.76
CA ARG A 359 1.78 4.52 30.13
C ARG A 359 0.80 3.48 30.63
N ALA A 360 -0.50 3.70 30.43
CA ALA A 360 -1.53 2.76 30.89
C ALA A 360 -1.39 1.40 30.19
N THR A 361 -1.23 1.40 28.87
CA THR A 361 -1.09 0.15 28.10
C THR A 361 0.21 -0.58 28.44
N THR A 362 1.33 0.14 28.53
CA THR A 362 2.63 -0.50 28.89
C THR A 362 2.57 -1.09 30.29
N ASN A 363 2.00 -0.37 31.27
CA ASN A 363 1.82 -0.92 32.62
C ASN A 363 0.88 -2.13 32.61
N TYR A 364 -0.20 -2.07 31.84
CA TYR A 364 -1.15 -3.18 31.72
C TYR A 364 -0.49 -4.46 31.23
N LEU A 365 0.35 -4.37 30.18
CA LEU A 365 1.13 -5.50 29.70
C LEU A 365 2.13 -6.01 30.75
N MET A 366 2.84 -5.11 31.44
CA MET A 366 3.78 -5.47 32.52
C MET A 366 3.08 -6.15 33.69
N ASP A 367 1.95 -5.60 34.13
CA ASP A 367 1.21 -6.08 35.30
C ASP A 367 0.48 -7.42 35.02
N ASN A 368 0.27 -7.75 33.73
CA ASN A 368 -0.32 -9.01 33.25
C ASN A 368 0.72 -9.93 32.59
N ASP A 369 1.95 -9.84 33.03
CA ASP A 369 3.02 -10.78 32.61
C ASP A 369 3.23 -10.83 31.08
N TRP A 370 3.09 -9.66 30.43
CA TRP A 370 3.23 -9.45 28.99
C TRP A 370 2.14 -10.12 28.14
N TYR A 371 0.95 -10.30 28.71
CA TYR A 371 -0.25 -10.67 27.97
C TYR A 371 -1.24 -9.51 27.90
N LEU A 372 -1.92 -9.38 26.79
CA LEU A 372 -3.07 -8.49 26.67
C LEU A 372 -4.31 -9.24 27.15
N ILE A 373 -4.72 -9.00 28.38
CA ILE A 373 -5.86 -9.70 29.00
C ILE A 373 -7.16 -8.99 28.62
N GLY A 374 -8.07 -9.71 27.97
CA GLY A 374 -9.40 -9.20 27.63
C GLY A 374 -10.36 -9.19 28.80
N PRO A 375 -11.59 -8.65 28.63
CA PRO A 375 -12.63 -8.61 29.66
C PRO A 375 -13.02 -9.99 30.19
N SER A 376 -12.78 -11.04 29.43
CA SER A 376 -13.02 -12.43 29.84
C SER A 376 -12.05 -12.93 30.93
N GLY A 377 -11.01 -12.16 31.26
CA GLY A 377 -9.92 -12.56 32.13
C GLY A 377 -8.90 -13.51 31.50
N LYS A 378 -8.99 -13.74 30.19
CA LYS A 378 -8.02 -14.51 29.39
C LYS A 378 -7.24 -13.57 28.48
N HIS A 379 -6.05 -13.98 28.07
CA HIS A 379 -5.33 -13.23 27.04
C HIS A 379 -6.09 -13.29 25.69
N THR A 380 -5.98 -12.25 24.93
CA THR A 380 -6.51 -12.19 23.56
C THR A 380 -5.73 -13.14 22.65
N THR A 381 -6.29 -13.48 21.51
CA THR A 381 -5.72 -14.48 20.60
C THR A 381 -4.26 -14.18 20.23
N TRP A 382 -3.95 -12.93 19.90
CA TRP A 382 -2.63 -12.51 19.40
C TRP A 382 -1.83 -11.63 20.37
N GLY A 383 -2.43 -11.19 21.47
CA GLY A 383 -1.78 -10.33 22.44
C GLY A 383 -0.87 -11.07 23.43
N VAL A 384 0.18 -11.70 22.92
CA VAL A 384 1.08 -12.57 23.67
C VAL A 384 2.53 -12.18 23.43
N TRP A 385 3.17 -11.61 24.46
CA TRP A 385 4.58 -11.20 24.41
C TRP A 385 5.39 -11.76 25.59
N ASN A 386 4.84 -12.71 26.33
CA ASN A 386 5.49 -13.32 27.49
C ASN A 386 6.70 -14.17 27.06
N PRO A 387 7.89 -14.03 27.70
CA PRO A 387 9.09 -14.78 27.33
C PRO A 387 8.92 -16.31 27.36
N LYS A 388 8.09 -16.83 28.25
CA LYS A 388 7.84 -18.28 28.33
C LYS A 388 7.15 -18.81 27.07
N ASP A 389 6.19 -18.03 26.52
CA ASP A 389 5.57 -18.43 25.26
C ASP A 389 6.47 -18.12 24.07
N ILE A 390 7.01 -16.92 24.01
CA ILE A 390 7.78 -16.47 22.85
C ILE A 390 9.07 -17.28 22.66
N ASN A 391 9.77 -17.66 23.75
CA ASN A 391 11.04 -18.39 23.64
C ASN A 391 10.93 -19.91 23.82
N ASP A 392 9.97 -20.39 24.62
CA ASP A 392 9.96 -21.78 25.09
C ASP A 392 8.77 -22.58 24.55
N ASN A 393 7.75 -21.95 23.98
CA ASN A 393 6.55 -22.61 23.49
C ASN A 393 6.60 -22.82 21.97
N PRO A 394 6.70 -24.08 21.47
CA PRO A 394 6.80 -24.36 20.03
C PRO A 394 5.62 -23.84 19.20
N ARG A 395 4.48 -23.55 19.83
CA ARG A 395 3.30 -23.00 19.13
C ARG A 395 3.46 -21.54 18.71
N TRP A 396 4.44 -20.85 19.32
CA TRP A 396 4.74 -19.44 19.05
C TRP A 396 6.02 -19.24 18.24
N ILE A 397 6.57 -20.32 17.67
CA ILE A 397 7.83 -20.25 16.93
C ILE A 397 7.76 -19.34 15.69
N GLU A 398 6.61 -19.28 15.05
CA GLU A 398 6.42 -18.43 13.87
C GLU A 398 6.30 -16.95 14.25
N GLU A 399 5.78 -16.66 15.44
CA GLU A 399 5.54 -15.30 15.94
C GLU A 399 6.70 -14.75 16.77
N HIS A 400 7.65 -15.60 17.18
CA HIS A 400 8.64 -15.19 18.17
C HIS A 400 9.48 -13.98 17.72
N GLY A 401 9.81 -13.89 16.44
CA GLY A 401 10.58 -12.79 15.89
C GLY A 401 9.77 -11.49 15.84
N LEU A 402 8.54 -11.56 15.35
CA LEU A 402 7.63 -10.42 15.24
C LEU A 402 7.24 -9.89 16.63
N ASN A 403 6.73 -10.76 17.51
CA ASN A 403 6.25 -10.33 18.83
C ASN A 403 7.40 -9.79 19.71
N SER A 404 8.62 -10.31 19.53
CA SER A 404 9.81 -9.73 20.18
C SER A 404 10.11 -8.32 19.66
N LEU A 405 9.99 -8.09 18.35
CA LEU A 405 10.20 -6.79 17.72
C LEU A 405 9.16 -5.78 18.17
N GLU A 406 7.88 -6.16 18.18
CA GLU A 406 6.75 -5.36 18.64
C GLU A 406 6.96 -4.90 20.08
N LEU A 407 7.20 -5.83 21.02
CA LEU A 407 7.38 -5.48 22.43
C LEU A 407 8.58 -4.55 22.64
N LEU A 408 9.68 -4.76 21.93
CA LEU A 408 10.84 -3.87 22.00
C LEU A 408 10.49 -2.47 21.46
N CYS A 409 9.70 -2.37 20.41
CA CYS A 409 9.17 -1.09 19.92
C CYS A 409 8.30 -0.42 20.97
N TYR A 410 7.34 -1.13 21.56
CA TYR A 410 6.42 -0.58 22.56
C TYR A 410 7.17 -0.01 23.76
N LEU A 411 8.10 -0.78 24.31
CA LEU A 411 8.92 -0.36 25.45
C LEU A 411 9.82 0.83 25.12
N LYS A 412 10.35 0.87 23.90
CA LYS A 412 11.19 1.98 23.43
C LYS A 412 10.39 3.27 23.29
N VAL A 413 9.20 3.19 22.66
CA VAL A 413 8.26 4.31 22.53
C VAL A 413 7.78 4.78 23.90
N ALA A 414 7.40 3.86 24.79
CA ALA A 414 6.98 4.18 26.14
C ALA A 414 8.09 4.87 26.94
N SER A 415 9.33 4.38 26.85
CA SER A 415 10.50 5.00 27.47
C SER A 415 10.71 6.43 27.01
N HIS A 416 10.54 6.67 25.69
CA HIS A 416 10.72 7.97 25.08
C HIS A 416 9.62 8.95 25.47
N ILE A 417 8.36 8.56 25.32
CA ILE A 417 7.20 9.44 25.52
C ILE A 417 6.95 9.71 27.02
N CYS A 418 7.08 8.68 27.86
CA CYS A 418 6.75 8.78 29.29
C CYS A 418 7.95 9.17 30.17
N GLY A 419 9.17 8.95 29.70
CA GLY A 419 10.39 9.18 30.48
C GLY A 419 10.57 8.26 31.69
N ASP A 420 9.75 7.21 31.82
CA ASP A 420 9.71 6.31 32.97
C ASP A 420 10.87 5.33 32.96
N GLN A 421 11.58 5.22 34.09
CA GLN A 421 12.75 4.34 34.22
C GLN A 421 12.35 2.86 34.16
N ARG A 422 11.18 2.49 34.68
CA ARG A 422 10.66 1.11 34.63
C ARG A 422 10.57 0.59 33.19
N PHE A 423 10.17 1.42 32.23
CA PHE A 423 10.07 1.03 30.83
C PHE A 423 11.45 0.86 30.19
N LYS A 424 12.43 1.67 30.61
CA LYS A 424 13.82 1.49 30.16
C LYS A 424 14.43 0.20 30.69
N ASP A 425 14.17 -0.10 31.96
CA ASP A 425 14.68 -1.33 32.61
C ASP A 425 14.04 -2.56 31.97
N ALA A 426 12.72 -2.55 31.75
CA ALA A 426 11.99 -3.61 31.05
C ALA A 426 12.50 -3.80 29.61
N TYR A 427 12.76 -2.69 28.89
CA TYR A 427 13.37 -2.76 27.55
C TYR A 427 14.73 -3.49 27.58
N GLN A 428 15.60 -3.12 28.51
CA GLN A 428 16.92 -3.77 28.62
C GLN A 428 16.79 -5.25 29.03
N GLU A 429 15.87 -5.55 29.92
CA GLU A 429 15.59 -6.93 30.35
C GLU A 429 15.12 -7.79 29.18
N MET A 430 14.09 -7.34 28.44
CA MET A 430 13.56 -8.08 27.29
C MET A 430 14.61 -8.22 26.19
N ALA A 431 15.28 -7.12 25.82
CA ALA A 431 16.26 -7.12 24.75
C ALA A 431 17.44 -8.06 25.00
N ARG A 432 17.97 -8.09 26.26
CA ARG A 432 19.24 -8.74 26.59
C ARG A 432 19.09 -10.05 27.37
N LYS A 433 18.25 -10.06 28.43
CA LYS A 433 18.09 -11.24 29.29
C LYS A 433 17.17 -12.28 28.65
N HIS A 434 16.09 -11.83 28.02
CA HIS A 434 15.14 -12.68 27.33
C HIS A 434 15.42 -12.82 25.82
N HIS A 435 16.54 -12.27 25.34
CA HIS A 435 17.05 -12.40 23.97
C HIS A 435 16.13 -11.85 22.86
N TYR A 436 15.15 -11.00 23.18
CA TYR A 436 14.22 -10.47 22.18
C TYR A 436 14.94 -9.72 21.06
N ALA A 437 16.06 -9.03 21.35
CA ALA A 437 16.84 -8.41 20.30
C ALA A 437 17.38 -9.42 19.28
N LEU A 438 17.78 -10.62 19.71
CA LEU A 438 18.22 -11.69 18.82
C LEU A 438 17.04 -12.35 18.09
N ASN A 439 15.92 -12.54 18.76
CA ASN A 439 14.72 -13.09 18.15
C ASN A 439 14.27 -12.26 16.94
N THR A 440 14.43 -10.93 16.97
CA THR A 440 14.05 -10.07 15.84
C THR A 440 14.74 -10.46 14.53
N VAL A 441 15.92 -11.10 14.57
CA VAL A 441 16.63 -11.54 13.36
C VAL A 441 15.83 -12.58 12.59
N ASP A 442 14.98 -13.32 13.26
CA ASP A 442 14.06 -14.30 12.67
C ASP A 442 12.61 -13.77 12.53
N GLN A 443 12.44 -12.44 12.52
CA GLN A 443 11.13 -11.80 12.34
C GLN A 443 10.39 -12.32 11.10
N LYS A 444 11.09 -12.52 10.00
CA LYS A 444 10.55 -13.21 8.84
C LYS A 444 10.95 -14.66 8.88
N CYS A 445 10.08 -15.49 9.43
CA CYS A 445 10.21 -16.94 9.40
C CYS A 445 9.76 -17.43 8.02
N VAL A 446 10.72 -17.69 7.13
CA VAL A 446 10.42 -17.99 5.74
C VAL A 446 10.37 -19.50 5.51
N TYR A 447 9.17 -20.04 5.47
CA TYR A 447 8.91 -21.18 4.59
C TYR A 447 8.54 -20.61 3.21
N PRO A 448 9.14 -21.10 2.11
CA PRO A 448 8.95 -20.50 0.78
C PRO A 448 7.49 -20.40 0.29
N LEU A 449 6.55 -21.07 0.93
CA LEU A 449 5.13 -21.11 0.55
C LEU A 449 4.20 -20.47 1.60
N SER A 450 4.73 -19.86 2.66
CA SER A 450 3.88 -19.31 3.73
C SER A 450 4.27 -17.89 4.15
N ASN A 451 4.60 -17.03 3.18
CA ASN A 451 4.80 -15.62 3.46
C ASN A 451 3.52 -15.02 4.06
N ASN A 452 3.64 -14.46 5.25
CA ASN A 452 2.59 -13.68 5.88
C ASN A 452 2.88 -12.19 5.71
N HIS A 453 2.32 -11.58 4.67
CA HIS A 453 2.51 -10.16 4.39
C HIS A 453 1.86 -9.25 5.44
N SER A 454 0.90 -9.77 6.22
CA SER A 454 0.34 -9.04 7.35
C SER A 454 1.40 -8.84 8.44
N ASP A 455 2.17 -9.89 8.75
CA ASP A 455 3.27 -9.80 9.71
C ASP A 455 4.41 -8.90 9.21
N ASP A 456 4.64 -8.88 7.89
CA ASP A 456 5.60 -7.93 7.29
C ASP A 456 5.16 -6.48 7.52
N GLU A 457 3.87 -6.17 7.36
CA GLU A 457 3.34 -4.83 7.64
C GLU A 457 3.58 -4.44 9.10
N LEU A 458 3.23 -5.31 10.06
CA LEU A 458 3.40 -5.07 11.48
C LEU A 458 4.88 -4.88 11.85
N ALA A 459 5.75 -5.75 11.33
CA ALA A 459 7.18 -5.60 11.55
C ALA A 459 7.70 -4.23 11.11
N TRP A 460 7.23 -3.70 9.98
CA TRP A 460 7.68 -2.39 9.51
C TRP A 460 7.08 -1.26 10.32
N CYS A 461 5.86 -1.41 10.84
CA CYS A 461 5.28 -0.48 11.81
C CYS A 461 6.12 -0.42 13.09
N ALA A 462 6.64 -1.55 13.56
CA ALA A 462 7.50 -1.64 14.73
C ALA A 462 8.95 -1.18 14.46
N TYR A 463 9.57 -1.53 13.31
CA TYR A 463 10.94 -1.11 12.96
C TYR A 463 11.08 0.41 12.92
N TYR A 464 10.07 1.12 12.39
CA TYR A 464 10.19 2.56 12.19
C TYR A 464 10.43 3.29 13.52
N PRO A 465 9.56 3.22 14.55
CA PRO A 465 9.81 3.90 15.82
C PRO A 465 11.05 3.37 16.55
N LEU A 466 11.24 2.05 16.55
CA LEU A 466 12.36 1.41 17.25
C LEU A 466 13.70 1.94 16.72
N LEU A 467 13.92 1.93 15.41
CA LEU A 467 15.17 2.38 14.80
C LEU A 467 15.34 3.90 14.82
N MET A 468 14.25 4.67 14.83
CA MET A 468 14.31 6.11 15.02
C MET A 468 14.76 6.48 16.44
N LEU A 469 14.47 5.65 17.44
CA LEU A 469 14.73 5.92 18.86
C LEU A 469 15.97 5.19 19.40
N GLU A 470 16.41 4.07 18.81
CA GLU A 470 17.53 3.29 19.34
C GLU A 470 18.86 4.02 19.18
N ARG A 471 19.58 4.17 20.31
CA ARG A 471 20.89 4.83 20.38
C ARG A 471 22.02 3.91 20.85
N ASP A 472 21.69 2.75 21.46
CA ASP A 472 22.68 1.73 21.79
C ASP A 472 23.23 1.11 20.49
N PRO A 473 24.54 1.26 20.20
CA PRO A 473 25.07 0.82 18.92
C PRO A 473 25.03 -0.71 18.74
N ALA A 474 25.07 -1.47 19.83
CA ALA A 474 25.03 -2.94 19.77
C ALA A 474 23.61 -3.42 19.43
N LEU A 475 22.59 -2.90 20.12
CA LEU A 475 21.19 -3.22 19.85
C LEU A 475 20.78 -2.73 18.46
N ARG A 476 21.13 -1.48 18.11
CA ARG A 476 20.85 -0.93 16.78
C ARG A 476 21.44 -1.78 15.66
N ARG A 477 22.65 -2.32 15.84
CA ARG A 477 23.25 -3.22 14.85
C ARG A 477 22.43 -4.50 14.64
N ILE A 478 21.91 -5.08 15.71
CA ILE A 478 21.06 -6.29 15.63
C ILE A 478 19.77 -5.97 14.87
N TYR A 479 19.09 -4.87 15.22
CA TYR A 479 17.86 -4.47 14.55
C TYR A 479 18.08 -4.11 13.08
N LEU A 480 19.21 -3.52 12.73
CA LEU A 480 19.55 -3.27 11.33
C LEU A 480 19.82 -4.58 10.56
N MET A 481 20.47 -5.57 11.18
CA MET A 481 20.66 -6.90 10.57
C MET A 481 19.30 -7.58 10.31
N SER A 482 18.39 -7.49 11.27
CA SER A 482 17.01 -7.98 11.15
C SER A 482 16.28 -7.29 9.99
N LEU A 483 16.29 -5.97 9.98
CA LEU A 483 15.67 -5.15 8.91
C LEU A 483 16.25 -5.47 7.53
N GLU A 484 17.58 -5.55 7.41
CA GLU A 484 18.25 -5.85 6.15
C GLU A 484 17.89 -7.23 5.61
N ARG A 485 17.79 -8.23 6.49
CA ARG A 485 17.38 -9.59 6.14
C ARG A 485 15.95 -9.58 5.58
N THR A 486 15.02 -8.92 6.27
CA THR A 486 13.61 -8.80 5.85
C THR A 486 13.51 -8.01 4.55
N GLN A 487 14.20 -6.86 4.44
CA GLN A 487 14.19 -6.02 3.25
C GLN A 487 14.68 -6.75 1.98
N ARG A 488 15.69 -7.61 2.08
CA ARG A 488 16.17 -8.38 0.92
C ARG A 488 15.10 -9.27 0.30
N ILE A 489 14.15 -9.73 1.11
CA ILE A 489 13.04 -10.57 0.66
C ILE A 489 11.93 -9.70 0.06
N LEU A 490 11.66 -8.54 0.66
CA LEU A 490 10.54 -7.65 0.27
C LEU A 490 10.90 -6.66 -0.84
N GLN A 491 12.19 -6.33 -1.01
CA GLN A 491 12.61 -5.32 -1.99
C GLN A 491 12.17 -5.64 -3.43
N PRO A 492 12.17 -6.91 -3.91
CA PRO A 492 11.68 -7.23 -5.25
C PRO A 492 10.18 -6.97 -5.47
N GLU A 493 9.40 -6.78 -4.41
CA GLU A 493 7.99 -6.39 -4.52
C GLU A 493 7.81 -4.96 -5.03
N GLY A 494 8.85 -4.14 -4.98
CA GLY A 494 8.83 -2.74 -5.40
C GLY A 494 7.95 -1.85 -4.53
N SER A 495 7.51 -2.33 -3.36
CA SER A 495 6.62 -1.60 -2.47
C SER A 495 7.29 -0.34 -1.89
N PRO A 496 6.72 0.86 -2.11
CA PRO A 496 7.27 2.09 -1.53
C PRO A 496 7.15 2.12 0.00
N PHE A 497 6.21 1.37 0.60
CA PHE A 497 6.07 1.27 2.04
C PHE A 497 7.35 0.69 2.67
N TYR A 498 7.83 -0.43 2.16
CA TYR A 498 9.06 -1.06 2.63
C TYR A 498 10.30 -0.26 2.20
N ASN A 499 10.41 0.06 0.94
CA ASN A 499 11.61 0.67 0.37
C ASN A 499 11.89 2.08 0.93
N PHE A 500 10.85 2.89 1.12
CA PHE A 500 11.04 4.25 1.63
C PHE A 500 11.23 4.28 3.15
N MET A 501 10.58 3.39 3.91
CA MET A 501 10.89 3.25 5.34
C MET A 501 12.32 2.77 5.56
N TYR A 502 12.78 1.77 4.79
CA TYR A 502 14.17 1.33 4.85
C TYR A 502 15.13 2.49 4.63
N ALA A 503 14.92 3.27 3.56
CA ALA A 503 15.74 4.45 3.29
C ALA A 503 15.68 5.47 4.45
N ALA A 504 14.50 5.70 5.04
CA ALA A 504 14.31 6.64 6.13
C ALA A 504 15.06 6.28 7.42
N VAL A 505 15.18 4.98 7.75
CA VAL A 505 15.81 4.53 9.01
C VAL A 505 17.29 4.17 8.85
N THR A 506 17.75 3.89 7.63
CA THR A 506 19.14 3.50 7.33
C THR A 506 19.97 4.60 6.69
N ASP A 507 19.33 5.60 6.07
CA ASP A 507 19.95 6.60 5.17
C ASP A 507 20.58 5.93 3.92
N GLN A 508 20.08 4.76 3.54
CA GLN A 508 20.55 4.03 2.36
C GLN A 508 19.37 3.82 1.40
N PRO A 509 19.38 4.43 0.21
CA PRO A 509 18.33 4.20 -0.77
C PRO A 509 18.33 2.74 -1.22
N CYS A 510 17.15 2.14 -1.25
CA CYS A 510 16.94 0.77 -1.68
C CYS A 510 15.62 0.70 -2.45
N GLY A 511 15.66 0.33 -3.73
CA GLY A 511 14.45 0.20 -4.55
C GLY A 511 13.59 1.46 -4.64
N VAL A 512 14.19 2.67 -4.54
CA VAL A 512 13.42 3.93 -4.57
C VAL A 512 12.75 4.15 -5.91
N GLU A 513 13.42 3.80 -7.00
CA GLU A 513 12.86 3.93 -8.35
C GLU A 513 11.66 3.00 -8.55
N ASP A 514 11.77 1.74 -8.09
CA ASP A 514 10.68 0.77 -8.11
C ASP A 514 9.47 1.26 -7.29
N GLY A 515 9.73 1.83 -6.11
CA GLY A 515 8.69 2.43 -5.27
C GLY A 515 8.00 3.63 -5.93
N VAL A 516 8.74 4.47 -6.66
CA VAL A 516 8.18 5.58 -7.43
C VAL A 516 7.34 5.05 -8.60
N GLU A 517 7.82 4.03 -9.31
CA GLU A 517 7.06 3.41 -10.41
C GLU A 517 5.79 2.73 -9.88
N TRP A 518 5.86 2.08 -8.72
CA TRP A 518 4.70 1.54 -8.01
C TRP A 518 3.65 2.63 -7.74
N LEU A 519 4.07 3.79 -7.19
CA LEU A 519 3.17 4.92 -6.93
C LEU A 519 2.55 5.48 -8.22
N ARG A 520 3.31 5.56 -9.32
CA ARG A 520 2.82 6.02 -10.63
C ARG A 520 1.78 5.07 -11.21
N ASN A 521 2.06 3.76 -11.17
CA ASN A 521 1.21 2.74 -11.77
C ASN A 521 -0.01 2.37 -10.92
N CYS A 522 -0.09 2.81 -9.65
CA CYS A 522 -1.27 2.55 -8.85
C CYS A 522 -2.52 3.17 -9.53
N PRO A 523 -3.59 2.38 -9.79
CA PRO A 523 -4.77 2.86 -10.48
C PRO A 523 -5.57 3.82 -9.60
N LEU A 524 -6.24 4.80 -10.20
CA LEU A 524 -7.18 5.66 -9.46
C LEU A 524 -8.46 4.91 -9.06
N ASP A 525 -8.86 3.91 -9.84
CA ASP A 525 -9.95 3.00 -9.50
C ASP A 525 -9.46 1.96 -8.50
N LEU A 526 -9.85 2.10 -7.24
CA LEU A 526 -9.52 1.20 -6.14
C LEU A 526 -10.62 0.17 -5.84
N ILE A 527 -11.60 0.04 -6.73
CA ILE A 527 -12.61 -1.02 -6.63
C ILE A 527 -11.93 -2.38 -6.82
N GLU A 528 -12.34 -3.34 -6.01
CA GLU A 528 -11.78 -4.69 -6.05
C GLU A 528 -12.36 -5.52 -7.19
N TRP A 529 -11.88 -5.26 -8.39
CA TRP A 529 -12.19 -6.04 -9.57
C TRP A 529 -11.37 -7.33 -9.61
N GLY A 530 -12.01 -8.42 -10.03
CA GLY A 530 -11.32 -9.69 -10.29
C GLY A 530 -10.30 -9.53 -11.42
N THR A 531 -9.13 -10.12 -11.23
CA THR A 531 -8.05 -10.19 -12.23
C THR A 531 -7.74 -11.65 -12.51
N LYS A 532 -7.40 -11.95 -13.75
CA LYS A 532 -6.92 -13.25 -14.19
C LYS A 532 -5.66 -13.02 -15.00
N SER A 533 -4.54 -13.50 -14.51
CA SER A 533 -3.22 -13.28 -15.13
C SER A 533 -2.37 -14.54 -15.22
N SER A 534 -2.87 -15.69 -14.73
CA SER A 534 -2.15 -16.99 -14.80
C SER A 534 -2.03 -17.55 -16.23
N HIS A 535 -2.85 -17.06 -17.17
CA HIS A 535 -2.78 -17.40 -18.59
C HIS A 535 -1.69 -16.65 -19.37
N ARG A 536 -1.08 -15.63 -18.78
CA ARG A 536 -0.11 -14.74 -19.46
C ARG A 536 1.16 -15.49 -19.84
N ALA A 537 1.61 -15.28 -21.08
CA ALA A 537 2.81 -15.92 -21.62
C ALA A 537 4.12 -15.26 -21.14
N ASP A 538 4.04 -14.03 -20.65
CA ASP A 538 5.20 -13.26 -20.13
C ASP A 538 5.47 -13.51 -18.63
N VAL A 539 4.71 -14.40 -18.02
CA VAL A 539 4.80 -14.71 -16.59
C VAL A 539 5.18 -16.17 -16.39
N THR A 540 6.13 -16.42 -15.51
CA THR A 540 6.41 -17.78 -15.02
C THR A 540 5.56 -18.05 -13.80
N VAL A 541 4.60 -18.96 -13.91
CA VAL A 541 3.73 -19.40 -12.81
C VAL A 541 4.48 -20.42 -11.96
N LEU A 542 4.46 -20.26 -10.64
CA LEU A 542 5.07 -21.20 -9.70
C LEU A 542 4.20 -22.48 -9.60
N PRO A 543 4.82 -23.68 -9.50
CA PRO A 543 4.10 -24.95 -9.46
C PRO A 543 3.21 -25.13 -8.22
N ALA A 544 3.61 -24.56 -7.10
CA ALA A 544 2.83 -24.53 -5.87
C ALA A 544 2.38 -23.10 -5.64
N GLY A 545 1.11 -22.89 -5.41
CA GLY A 545 0.55 -21.58 -5.08
C GLY A 545 1.03 -21.05 -3.72
N ASP A 546 0.48 -19.93 -3.32
CA ASP A 546 0.71 -19.38 -1.98
C ASP A 546 0.01 -20.24 -0.90
N ARG A 547 0.11 -19.81 0.37
CA ARG A 547 -0.53 -20.48 1.53
C ARG A 547 -2.06 -20.67 1.40
N PHE A 548 -2.69 -20.01 0.44
CA PHE A 548 -4.11 -20.13 0.11
C PHE A 548 -4.36 -20.86 -1.21
N GLU A 549 -3.35 -21.56 -1.75
CA GLU A 549 -3.39 -22.30 -3.02
C GLU A 549 -3.68 -21.42 -4.26
N ARG A 550 -3.37 -20.13 -4.19
CA ARG A 550 -3.53 -19.17 -5.29
C ARG A 550 -2.31 -19.22 -6.21
N ALA A 551 -2.52 -19.07 -7.52
CA ALA A 551 -1.43 -19.01 -8.50
C ALA A 551 -0.52 -17.79 -8.27
N GLU A 552 0.77 -18.03 -8.13
CA GLU A 552 1.80 -17.00 -7.95
C GLU A 552 2.75 -16.92 -9.14
N ALA A 553 3.26 -15.73 -9.36
CA ALA A 553 4.34 -15.48 -10.31
C ALA A 553 5.72 -15.38 -9.62
N THR A 554 6.79 -15.49 -10.43
CA THR A 554 8.15 -15.24 -9.97
C THR A 554 8.50 -13.75 -9.88
N ARG A 555 7.63 -12.86 -10.38
CA ARG A 555 7.76 -11.41 -10.32
C ARG A 555 6.43 -10.73 -10.06
N VAL A 556 6.46 -9.59 -9.40
CA VAL A 556 5.25 -8.77 -9.19
C VAL A 556 4.84 -8.08 -10.49
N LEU A 557 3.56 -8.15 -10.82
CA LEU A 557 2.98 -7.41 -11.95
C LEU A 557 2.79 -5.92 -11.59
N PRO A 558 2.79 -5.02 -12.57
CA PRO A 558 2.46 -3.61 -12.34
C PRO A 558 1.11 -3.43 -11.63
N ASN A 559 1.00 -2.43 -10.77
CA ASN A 559 -0.20 -2.21 -9.95
C ASN A 559 -1.49 -2.02 -10.75
N ASN A 560 -1.41 -1.47 -11.95
CA ASN A 560 -2.56 -1.29 -12.83
C ASN A 560 -2.98 -2.57 -13.56
N GLU A 561 -2.17 -3.64 -13.48
CA GLU A 561 -2.42 -4.94 -14.12
C GLU A 561 -2.86 -6.04 -13.14
N ARG A 562 -2.94 -5.73 -11.84
CA ARG A 562 -3.33 -6.64 -10.77
C ARG A 562 -4.39 -6.03 -9.88
N ARG A 563 -4.91 -6.81 -8.93
CA ARG A 563 -5.82 -6.29 -7.91
C ARG A 563 -5.16 -5.13 -7.17
N ALA A 564 -5.93 -4.08 -6.87
CA ALA A 564 -5.50 -3.06 -5.92
C ALA A 564 -5.46 -3.68 -4.53
N THR A 565 -4.28 -3.76 -3.95
CA THR A 565 -4.06 -4.38 -2.64
C THR A 565 -3.22 -3.49 -1.77
N ARG A 566 -3.44 -3.58 -0.47
CA ARG A 566 -2.54 -3.04 0.53
C ARG A 566 -1.26 -3.87 0.58
N TRP A 567 -0.23 -3.36 1.23
CA TRP A 567 1.04 -4.06 1.43
C TRP A 567 0.95 -5.33 2.30
N ASN A 568 -0.15 -5.51 3.06
CA ASN A 568 -0.41 -6.74 3.82
C ASN A 568 -0.98 -7.90 2.98
N SER A 569 -1.02 -7.75 1.67
CA SER A 569 -1.47 -8.79 0.74
C SER A 569 -0.33 -9.26 -0.15
N ASN A 570 -0.35 -10.53 -0.53
CA ASN A 570 0.66 -11.12 -1.41
C ASN A 570 0.60 -10.52 -2.82
N PRO A 571 1.62 -9.74 -3.26
CA PRO A 571 1.60 -9.06 -4.55
C PRO A 571 1.93 -9.98 -5.74
N TYR A 572 2.35 -11.21 -5.50
CA TYR A 572 2.71 -12.18 -6.54
C TYR A 572 1.52 -12.95 -7.07
N VAL A 573 0.37 -12.86 -6.42
CA VAL A 573 -0.85 -13.59 -6.81
C VAL A 573 -1.35 -13.07 -8.16
N LEU A 574 -1.66 -14.04 -9.06
CA LEU A 574 -2.05 -13.77 -10.44
C LEU A 574 -3.55 -13.69 -10.62
N ASP A 575 -4.29 -14.60 -9.98
CA ASP A 575 -5.74 -14.71 -10.11
C ASP A 575 -6.38 -14.37 -8.76
N GLU A 576 -6.90 -13.18 -8.66
CA GLU A 576 -7.42 -12.66 -7.40
C GLU A 576 -8.47 -11.58 -7.63
N GLY A 577 -9.14 -11.19 -6.55
CA GLY A 577 -10.04 -10.07 -6.51
C GLY A 577 -11.50 -10.46 -6.44
N GLY A 578 -12.33 -9.46 -6.37
CA GLY A 578 -13.77 -9.58 -6.19
C GLY A 578 -14.57 -9.27 -7.45
N ASN A 579 -15.86 -9.14 -7.25
CA ASN A 579 -16.83 -8.82 -8.30
C ASN A 579 -17.10 -7.29 -8.40
N GLY A 580 -16.29 -6.46 -7.76
CA GLY A 580 -16.49 -5.01 -7.69
C GLY A 580 -17.41 -4.57 -6.55
N ALA A 581 -17.68 -5.44 -5.57
CA ALA A 581 -18.52 -5.14 -4.41
C ALA A 581 -17.74 -4.58 -3.20
N ALA A 582 -16.46 -4.31 -3.35
CA ALA A 582 -15.64 -3.65 -2.34
C ALA A 582 -14.72 -2.60 -2.97
N GLU A 583 -14.32 -1.62 -2.19
CA GLU A 583 -13.34 -0.60 -2.56
C GLU A 583 -12.25 -0.55 -1.49
N THR A 584 -11.00 -0.57 -1.90
CA THR A 584 -9.84 -0.35 -1.01
C THR A 584 -9.67 1.16 -0.78
N GLU A 585 -9.35 1.56 0.44
CA GLU A 585 -9.06 2.96 0.75
C GLU A 585 -7.65 3.39 0.32
N GLY A 586 -7.38 4.72 0.25
CA GLY A 586 -6.17 5.28 -0.34
C GLY A 586 -4.95 5.39 0.57
N THR A 587 -5.03 4.97 1.85
CA THR A 587 -3.93 5.14 2.83
C THR A 587 -2.67 4.40 2.42
N PHE A 588 -2.81 3.21 1.80
CA PHE A 588 -1.69 2.39 1.34
C PHE A 588 -0.82 3.10 0.27
N TRP A 589 -1.35 4.12 -0.39
CA TRP A 589 -0.61 5.00 -1.29
C TRP A 589 -0.11 6.26 -0.59
N LEU A 590 -0.95 6.87 0.27
CA LEU A 590 -0.67 8.14 0.93
C LEU A 590 0.46 8.04 1.96
N LEU A 591 0.48 6.96 2.76
CA LEU A 591 1.48 6.79 3.80
C LEU A 591 2.91 6.73 3.23
N PRO A 592 3.27 5.84 2.31
CA PRO A 592 4.62 5.81 1.77
C PRO A 592 4.98 7.08 0.99
N TYR A 593 4.02 7.69 0.26
CA TYR A 593 4.28 8.95 -0.43
C TYR A 593 4.69 10.07 0.55
N TRP A 594 3.90 10.30 1.61
CA TRP A 594 4.16 11.37 2.56
C TRP A 594 5.37 11.08 3.46
N LEU A 595 5.60 9.81 3.82
CA LEU A 595 6.81 9.38 4.52
C LEU A 595 8.05 9.65 3.64
N GLY A 596 8.02 9.24 2.38
CA GLY A 596 9.11 9.48 1.42
C GLY A 596 9.40 10.97 1.23
N ARG A 597 8.36 11.81 1.17
CA ARG A 597 8.48 13.28 1.09
C ARG A 597 9.07 13.87 2.38
N TYR A 598 8.62 13.43 3.53
CA TYR A 598 9.07 13.93 4.82
C TYR A 598 10.56 13.63 5.06
N HIS A 599 11.00 12.42 4.80
CA HIS A 599 12.38 12.00 4.96
C HIS A 599 13.30 12.42 3.79
N GLY A 600 12.75 12.98 2.73
CA GLY A 600 13.53 13.40 1.56
C GLY A 600 14.00 12.24 0.69
N VAL A 601 13.36 11.06 0.78
CA VAL A 601 13.59 9.93 -0.13
C VAL A 601 13.17 10.32 -1.54
N ILE A 602 12.04 11.03 -1.64
CA ILE A 602 11.51 11.58 -2.90
C ILE A 602 11.18 13.07 -2.76
N SER A 603 11.25 13.78 -3.88
CA SER A 603 10.75 15.16 -4.00
C SER A 603 10.03 15.35 -5.32
N ASP A 604 9.04 16.26 -5.37
CA ASP A 604 8.45 16.67 -6.64
C ASP A 604 9.45 17.51 -7.43
N ALA A 605 9.60 17.25 -8.73
CA ALA A 605 10.40 18.09 -9.60
C ALA A 605 9.71 19.47 -9.75
N GLY A 606 10.41 20.52 -9.40
CA GLY A 606 9.90 21.90 -9.55
C GLY A 606 9.58 22.64 -8.26
N LYS A 607 9.96 22.12 -7.10
CA LYS A 607 9.95 22.87 -5.83
C LYS A 607 11.34 23.02 -5.26
#